data_65a0634e250b2d00b93c5e27d1449fe6
#
_entry.id   65a0634e250b2d00b93c5e27d1449fe6
#
_cell.length_a   1.000
_cell.length_b   1.000
_cell.length_c   1.000
_cell.angle_alpha   90.00
_cell.angle_beta   90.00
_cell.angle_gamma   90.00
#
_symmetry.space_group_name_H-M   'P 1'
#
loop_
_entity.id
_entity.type
_entity.pdbx_description
1 polymer ?
#
loop_
_entity_poly.entity_id
_entity_poly.type
_entity_poly.pdbx_seq_one_letter_code
_entity_poly.pdbx_strand_id
1 'polypeptide(L)'
;MGFIFFIFHSVSFMGFWNTVAFFGSSFIISLILEIFGTNKGYVFGKYSYNKTLCPGPFVGNVPILIALSWSGLIYMSLSCSNLILGTKITGVFPYSVIILTSSFITILDVILDPIAVDEGRWKWDLPGKYYGVPLQNFIGWFFNTTVILLLYNLIAKNDVPVESHPYYVKYAPAFLFIILPLIAARPCFERNLKSAGIIGISFTLFLIVSSITS
;
A
#
# COMPACT_ATOMS: atom_id res chain seq x y z
N MET A 1 -16.53 -0.09 -1.15
CA MET A 1 -16.67 0.36 -2.56
C MET A 1 -15.32 0.51 -3.28
N GLY A 2 -14.30 1.15 -2.72
CA GLY A 2 -13.00 1.34 -3.41
C GLY A 2 -12.31 0.07 -3.91
N PHE A 3 -12.32 -1.01 -3.13
CA PHE A 3 -11.67 -2.26 -3.53
C PHE A 3 -12.29 -2.89 -4.79
N ILE A 4 -13.61 -2.84 -4.92
CA ILE A 4 -14.34 -3.32 -6.12
C ILE A 4 -13.93 -2.51 -7.35
N PHE A 5 -13.81 -1.19 -7.22
CA PHE A 5 -13.31 -0.32 -8.29
C PHE A 5 -11.92 -0.76 -8.75
N PHE A 6 -10.99 -1.05 -7.84
CA PHE A 6 -9.64 -1.47 -8.20
C PHE A 6 -9.62 -2.81 -8.95
N ILE A 7 -10.50 -3.75 -8.59
CA ILE A 7 -10.62 -5.02 -9.32
C ILE A 7 -11.10 -4.78 -10.76
N PHE A 8 -12.18 -4.03 -10.97
CA PHE A 8 -12.67 -3.75 -12.31
C PHE A 8 -11.64 -2.97 -13.14
N HIS A 9 -11.03 -1.96 -12.56
CA HIS A 9 -9.96 -1.20 -13.20
C HIS A 9 -8.79 -2.12 -13.60
N SER A 10 -8.33 -2.98 -12.69
CA SER A 10 -7.24 -3.91 -12.96
C SER A 10 -7.57 -4.89 -14.07
N VAL A 11 -8.81 -5.43 -14.12
CA VAL A 11 -9.24 -6.32 -15.21
C VAL A 11 -9.12 -5.63 -16.57
N SER A 12 -9.51 -4.35 -16.65
CA SER A 12 -9.44 -3.57 -17.90
C SER A 12 -8.00 -3.29 -18.36
N PHE A 13 -7.04 -3.17 -17.43
CA PHE A 13 -5.66 -2.78 -17.75
C PHE A 13 -4.64 -3.92 -17.70
N MET A 14 -4.86 -4.92 -16.85
CA MET A 14 -3.94 -6.05 -16.67
C MET A 14 -4.53 -7.38 -17.17
N GLY A 15 -5.83 -7.41 -17.47
CA GLY A 15 -6.57 -8.61 -17.81
C GLY A 15 -6.98 -9.42 -16.57
N PHE A 16 -7.93 -10.34 -16.77
CA PHE A 16 -8.53 -11.12 -15.69
C PHE A 16 -7.51 -11.96 -14.91
N TRP A 17 -6.63 -12.69 -15.61
CA TRP A 17 -5.64 -13.56 -14.96
C TRP A 17 -4.68 -12.76 -14.07
N ASN A 18 -4.12 -11.69 -14.61
CA ASN A 18 -3.18 -10.85 -13.88
C ASN A 18 -3.84 -10.15 -12.69
N THR A 19 -5.12 -9.78 -12.82
CA THR A 19 -5.90 -9.23 -11.70
C THR A 19 -6.04 -10.25 -10.57
N VAL A 20 -6.46 -11.48 -10.89
CA VAL A 20 -6.59 -12.56 -9.89
C VAL A 20 -5.24 -12.88 -9.25
N ALA A 21 -4.19 -12.98 -10.06
CA ALA A 21 -2.83 -13.23 -9.58
C ALA A 21 -2.33 -12.11 -8.65
N PHE A 22 -2.53 -10.84 -9.03
CA PHE A 22 -2.08 -9.69 -8.25
C PHE A 22 -2.82 -9.57 -6.91
N PHE A 23 -4.15 -9.51 -6.93
CA PHE A 23 -4.94 -9.35 -5.71
C PHE A 23 -4.88 -10.59 -4.83
N GLY A 24 -4.84 -11.79 -5.42
CA GLY A 24 -4.71 -13.05 -4.68
C GLY A 24 -3.34 -13.17 -4.00
N SER A 25 -2.24 -12.95 -4.72
CA SER A 25 -0.89 -13.00 -4.13
C SER A 25 -0.70 -11.91 -3.09
N SER A 26 -1.13 -10.68 -3.36
CA SER A 26 -1.05 -9.58 -2.40
C SER A 26 -1.78 -9.90 -1.11
N PHE A 27 -3.01 -10.42 -1.19
CA PHE A 27 -3.80 -10.80 -0.02
C PHE A 27 -3.14 -11.93 0.77
N ILE A 28 -2.76 -13.02 0.09
CA ILE A 28 -2.21 -14.21 0.75
C ILE A 28 -0.86 -13.90 1.41
N ILE A 29 0.04 -13.25 0.69
CA ILE A 29 1.39 -12.94 1.20
C ILE A 29 1.30 -11.96 2.36
N SER A 30 0.51 -10.88 2.23
CA SER A 30 0.31 -9.93 3.32
C SER A 30 -0.27 -10.60 4.55
N LEU A 31 -1.30 -11.44 4.39
CA LEU A 31 -1.91 -12.16 5.51
C LEU A 31 -0.90 -13.07 6.23
N ILE A 32 -0.09 -13.80 5.46
CA ILE A 32 0.95 -14.67 6.04
C ILE A 32 1.98 -13.85 6.82
N LEU A 33 2.49 -12.76 6.24
CA LEU A 33 3.51 -11.92 6.88
C LEU A 33 2.95 -11.19 8.11
N GLU A 34 1.68 -10.74 8.07
CA GLU A 34 0.95 -10.18 9.21
C GLU A 34 0.81 -11.20 10.36
N ILE A 35 0.48 -12.46 10.05
CA ILE A 35 0.41 -13.53 11.04
C ILE A 35 1.78 -13.78 11.67
N PHE A 36 2.86 -13.77 10.88
CA PHE A 36 4.22 -13.88 11.41
C PHE A 36 4.62 -12.65 12.25
N GLY A 37 4.22 -11.46 11.84
CA GLY A 37 4.44 -10.22 12.59
C GLY A 37 3.77 -10.26 13.95
N THR A 38 2.48 -10.53 14.01
CA THR A 38 1.70 -10.57 15.25
C THR A 38 2.13 -11.70 16.20
N ASN A 39 2.54 -12.86 15.67
CA ASN A 39 2.88 -14.02 16.52
C ASN A 39 4.35 -14.03 16.95
N LYS A 40 5.27 -13.73 16.04
CA LYS A 40 6.72 -13.90 16.24
C LYS A 40 7.52 -12.60 16.18
N GLY A 41 6.92 -11.53 15.73
CA GLY A 41 7.61 -10.25 15.53
C GLY A 41 8.49 -10.20 14.28
N TYR A 42 8.34 -11.17 13.36
CA TYR A 42 9.08 -11.15 12.10
C TYR A 42 8.53 -10.06 11.18
N VAL A 43 9.37 -9.49 10.36
CA VAL A 43 9.10 -8.47 9.35
C VAL A 43 8.73 -7.11 9.96
N PHE A 44 7.63 -6.98 10.70
CA PHE A 44 7.08 -5.70 11.17
C PHE A 44 7.41 -5.36 12.64
N GLY A 45 8.11 -6.26 13.37
CA GLY A 45 8.19 -6.25 14.83
C GLY A 45 6.96 -6.90 15.45
N LYS A 46 7.01 -7.21 16.74
CA LYS A 46 5.89 -7.85 17.43
C LYS A 46 4.85 -6.82 17.87
N TYR A 47 3.62 -6.99 17.41
CA TYR A 47 2.50 -6.09 17.66
C TYR A 47 1.18 -6.85 17.77
N SER A 48 0.17 -6.16 18.25
CA SER A 48 -1.19 -6.70 18.41
C SER A 48 -2.25 -5.72 17.92
N TYR A 49 -3.27 -6.25 17.28
CA TYR A 49 -4.47 -5.50 16.88
C TYR A 49 -5.48 -5.41 18.02
N ASN A 50 -6.11 -4.26 18.16
CA ASN A 50 -7.25 -4.06 19.05
C ASN A 50 -8.52 -4.57 18.35
N LYS A 51 -9.07 -5.69 18.84
CA LYS A 51 -10.24 -6.33 18.22
C LYS A 51 -11.51 -5.48 18.27
N THR A 52 -11.59 -4.53 19.18
CA THR A 52 -12.74 -3.62 19.27
C THR A 52 -12.68 -2.49 18.24
N LEU A 53 -11.45 -2.01 17.96
CA LEU A 53 -11.21 -0.88 17.04
C LEU A 53 -10.90 -1.30 15.62
N CYS A 54 -10.54 -2.57 15.39
CA CYS A 54 -10.34 -3.16 14.08
C CYS A 54 -11.53 -4.04 13.73
N PRO A 55 -12.56 -3.52 13.04
CA PRO A 55 -13.79 -4.26 12.76
C PRO A 55 -13.57 -5.36 11.73
N GLY A 56 -14.44 -6.36 11.75
CA GLY A 56 -14.52 -7.44 10.76
C GLY A 56 -13.99 -8.78 11.28
N PRO A 57 -14.01 -9.80 10.42
CA PRO A 57 -13.51 -11.12 10.76
C PRO A 57 -11.98 -11.12 10.85
N PHE A 58 -11.46 -12.01 11.70
CA PHE A 58 -10.04 -12.23 11.93
C PHE A 58 -9.60 -13.60 11.43
N VAL A 59 -8.40 -13.69 10.88
CA VAL A 59 -7.68 -14.95 10.69
C VAL A 59 -6.54 -14.96 11.72
N GLY A 60 -6.67 -15.82 12.71
CA GLY A 60 -5.80 -15.77 13.89
C GLY A 60 -5.93 -14.42 14.64
N ASN A 61 -4.85 -13.68 14.67
CA ASN A 61 -4.81 -12.34 15.31
C ASN A 61 -4.88 -11.17 14.32
N VAL A 62 -5.07 -11.45 13.02
CA VAL A 62 -5.02 -10.45 11.94
C VAL A 62 -6.42 -10.17 11.39
N PRO A 63 -6.86 -8.90 11.35
CA PRO A 63 -8.11 -8.52 10.68
C PRO A 63 -8.00 -8.77 9.16
N ILE A 64 -8.97 -9.46 8.58
CA ILE A 64 -8.98 -9.71 7.11
C ILE A 64 -8.94 -8.40 6.31
N LEU A 65 -9.58 -7.34 6.83
CA LEU A 65 -9.57 -6.03 6.18
C LEU A 65 -8.17 -5.45 6.02
N ILE A 66 -7.23 -5.75 6.93
CA ILE A 66 -5.84 -5.30 6.81
C ILE A 66 -5.17 -5.97 5.61
N ALA A 67 -5.28 -7.30 5.48
CA ALA A 67 -4.72 -8.02 4.32
C ALA A 67 -5.37 -7.58 2.98
N LEU A 68 -6.66 -7.25 2.99
CA LEU A 68 -7.35 -6.69 1.82
C LEU A 68 -6.87 -5.26 1.50
N SER A 69 -6.66 -4.43 2.52
CA SER A 69 -6.19 -3.05 2.32
C SER A 69 -4.80 -3.00 1.68
N TRP A 70 -3.91 -3.93 2.01
CA TRP A 70 -2.61 -4.09 1.36
C TRP A 70 -2.74 -4.15 -0.16
N SER A 71 -3.62 -5.00 -0.68
CA SER A 71 -3.81 -5.17 -2.12
C SER A 71 -4.24 -3.87 -2.80
N GLY A 72 -5.18 -3.13 -2.20
CA GLY A 72 -5.66 -1.85 -2.74
C GLY A 72 -4.59 -0.76 -2.68
N LEU A 73 -3.88 -0.64 -1.57
CA LEU A 73 -2.81 0.35 -1.38
C LEU A 73 -1.63 0.09 -2.35
N ILE A 74 -1.21 -1.18 -2.50
CA ILE A 74 -0.15 -1.54 -3.45
C ILE A 74 -0.61 -1.21 -4.88
N TYR A 75 -1.86 -1.50 -5.25
CA TYR A 75 -2.38 -1.21 -6.59
C TYR A 75 -2.40 0.29 -6.91
N MET A 76 -2.84 1.12 -5.96
CA MET A 76 -2.80 2.57 -6.12
C MET A 76 -1.37 3.11 -6.25
N SER A 77 -0.47 2.66 -5.38
CA SER A 77 0.95 3.03 -5.42
C SER A 77 1.62 2.59 -6.72
N LEU A 78 1.32 1.37 -7.18
CA LEU A 78 1.79 0.82 -8.45
C LEU A 78 1.33 1.67 -9.64
N SER A 79 0.06 2.07 -9.66
CA SER A 79 -0.49 2.96 -10.68
C SER A 79 0.23 4.32 -10.69
N CYS A 80 0.52 4.88 -9.50
CA CYS A 80 1.26 6.13 -9.35
C CYS A 80 2.72 5.99 -9.83
N SER A 81 3.39 4.88 -9.51
CA SER A 81 4.75 4.60 -9.98
C SER A 81 4.82 4.47 -11.49
N ASN A 82 3.84 3.79 -12.12
CA ASN A 82 3.75 3.71 -13.58
C ASN A 82 3.47 5.07 -14.22
N LEU A 83 2.65 5.93 -13.59
CA LEU A 83 2.42 7.29 -14.06
C LEU A 83 3.73 8.09 -14.07
N ILE A 84 4.46 8.10 -12.96
CA ILE A 84 5.70 8.89 -12.80
C ILE A 84 6.84 8.37 -13.69
N LEU A 85 6.94 7.06 -13.91
CA LEU A 85 7.98 6.48 -14.78
C LEU A 85 7.58 6.41 -16.25
N GLY A 86 6.41 6.91 -16.63
CA GLY A 86 5.89 6.82 -18.00
C GLY A 86 5.71 5.39 -18.50
N THR A 87 5.58 4.43 -17.60
CA THR A 87 5.45 3.01 -17.94
C THR A 87 3.99 2.58 -18.07
N LYS A 88 3.75 1.47 -18.76
CA LYS A 88 2.38 0.93 -18.89
C LYS A 88 2.04 0.05 -17.69
N ILE A 89 0.78 0.08 -17.28
CA ILE A 89 0.23 -0.92 -16.36
C ILE A 89 0.07 -2.21 -17.19
N THR A 90 1.07 -3.08 -17.10
CA THR A 90 1.15 -4.34 -17.88
C THR A 90 1.10 -5.55 -16.94
N GLY A 91 1.22 -6.75 -17.51
CA GLY A 91 1.30 -7.98 -16.73
C GLY A 91 2.56 -8.08 -15.86
N VAL A 92 3.72 -7.64 -16.36
CA VAL A 92 5.02 -7.75 -15.65
C VAL A 92 5.58 -6.35 -15.42
N PHE A 93 6.08 -6.10 -14.22
CA PHE A 93 6.60 -4.78 -13.82
C PHE A 93 8.13 -4.74 -13.81
N PRO A 94 8.75 -3.68 -14.37
CA PRO A 94 10.19 -3.44 -14.24
C PRO A 94 10.61 -3.27 -12.77
N TYR A 95 11.88 -3.61 -12.46
CA TYR A 95 12.40 -3.43 -11.09
C TYR A 95 12.32 -1.98 -10.59
N SER A 96 12.47 -1.00 -11.48
CA SER A 96 12.29 0.42 -11.13
C SER A 96 10.89 0.72 -10.61
N VAL A 97 9.86 0.16 -11.24
CA VAL A 97 8.46 0.29 -10.79
C VAL A 97 8.28 -0.39 -9.44
N ILE A 98 8.83 -1.60 -9.25
CA ILE A 98 8.73 -2.34 -7.99
C ILE A 98 9.36 -1.56 -6.84
N ILE A 99 10.58 -1.06 -7.02
CA ILE A 99 11.30 -0.29 -5.99
C ILE A 99 10.54 1.00 -5.67
N LEU A 100 10.09 1.73 -6.68
CA LEU A 100 9.37 2.98 -6.48
C LEU A 100 8.04 2.75 -5.75
N THR A 101 7.28 1.71 -6.16
CA THR A 101 6.03 1.32 -5.49
C THR A 101 6.26 0.96 -4.02
N SER A 102 7.30 0.16 -3.73
CA SER A 102 7.64 -0.22 -2.35
C SER A 102 8.05 0.99 -1.51
N SER A 103 8.79 1.94 -2.11
CA SER A 103 9.17 3.19 -1.43
C SER A 103 7.95 4.06 -1.13
N PHE A 104 7.03 4.22 -2.08
CA PHE A 104 5.84 5.04 -1.91
C PHE A 104 4.89 4.49 -0.85
N ILE A 105 4.68 3.18 -0.85
CA ILE A 105 3.88 2.51 0.18
C ILE A 105 4.51 2.70 1.57
N THR A 106 5.84 2.60 1.67
CA THR A 106 6.54 2.80 2.94
C THR A 106 6.40 4.24 3.44
N ILE A 107 6.52 5.24 2.55
CA ILE A 107 6.31 6.64 2.93
C ILE A 107 4.85 6.87 3.38
N LEU A 108 3.89 6.23 2.72
CA LEU A 108 2.49 6.30 3.13
C LEU A 108 2.29 5.71 4.53
N ASP A 109 2.94 4.59 4.84
CA ASP A 109 2.90 3.96 6.16
C ASP A 109 3.50 4.85 7.26
N VAL A 110 4.60 5.58 6.96
CA VAL A 110 5.17 6.59 7.88
C VAL A 110 4.14 7.66 8.27
N ILE A 111 3.11 7.89 7.46
CA ILE A 111 2.05 8.87 7.73
C ILE A 111 0.87 8.20 8.46
N LEU A 112 0.47 7.00 8.05
CA LEU A 112 -0.76 6.33 8.51
C LEU A 112 -0.58 5.61 9.84
N ASP A 113 0.54 4.93 10.06
CA ASP A 113 0.76 4.14 11.28
C ASP A 113 0.76 4.97 12.57
N PRO A 114 1.37 6.17 12.62
CA PRO A 114 1.23 7.05 13.78
C PRO A 114 -0.22 7.36 14.17
N ILE A 115 -1.10 7.54 13.18
CA ILE A 115 -2.53 7.79 13.42
C ILE A 115 -3.18 6.57 14.07
N ALA A 116 -2.90 5.39 13.52
CA ALA A 116 -3.50 4.15 13.99
C ALA A 116 -3.00 3.75 15.39
N VAL A 117 -1.73 4.05 15.71
CA VAL A 117 -1.18 3.87 17.06
C VAL A 117 -1.83 4.83 18.06
N ASP A 118 -1.96 6.10 17.68
CA ASP A 118 -2.61 7.13 18.53
C ASP A 118 -4.10 6.79 18.78
N GLU A 119 -4.77 6.24 17.77
CA GLU A 119 -6.16 5.73 17.90
C GLU A 119 -6.25 4.42 18.69
N GLY A 120 -5.13 3.77 19.01
CA GLY A 120 -5.10 2.49 19.70
C GLY A 120 -5.58 1.30 18.86
N ARG A 121 -5.56 1.40 17.52
CA ARG A 121 -5.96 0.30 16.62
C ARG A 121 -4.99 -0.87 16.70
N TRP A 122 -3.68 -0.57 16.82
CA TRP A 122 -2.62 -1.53 17.09
C TRP A 122 -1.50 -0.92 17.91
N LYS A 123 -0.71 -1.77 18.51
CA LYS A 123 0.45 -1.37 19.31
C LYS A 123 1.56 -2.41 19.22
N TRP A 124 2.80 -1.95 19.24
CA TRP A 124 3.98 -2.81 19.34
C TRP A 124 4.31 -3.15 20.79
N ASP A 125 4.79 -4.39 21.02
CA ASP A 125 5.29 -4.82 22.34
C ASP A 125 6.50 -3.97 22.76
N LEU A 126 7.36 -3.61 21.78
CA LEU A 126 8.48 -2.70 21.93
C LEU A 126 8.24 -1.46 21.05
N PRO A 127 7.67 -0.38 21.61
CA PRO A 127 7.35 0.81 20.85
C PRO A 127 8.60 1.51 20.33
N GLY A 128 8.53 1.96 19.07
CA GLY A 128 9.60 2.73 18.42
C GLY A 128 9.61 4.20 18.84
N LYS A 129 10.71 4.90 18.47
CA LYS A 129 10.85 6.34 18.76
C LYS A 129 9.94 7.23 17.94
N TYR A 130 9.48 6.76 16.79
CA TYR A 130 8.60 7.52 15.89
C TYR A 130 7.13 7.22 16.21
N TYR A 131 6.54 8.00 17.09
CA TYR A 131 5.13 7.85 17.52
C TYR A 131 4.72 6.42 17.94
N GLY A 132 5.65 5.68 18.53
CA GLY A 132 5.43 4.29 18.92
C GLY A 132 5.66 3.26 17.82
N VAL A 133 5.90 3.68 16.58
CA VAL A 133 6.16 2.79 15.44
C VAL A 133 7.65 2.48 15.34
N PRO A 134 8.07 1.19 15.33
CA PRO A 134 9.47 0.81 15.21
C PRO A 134 9.97 0.92 13.75
N LEU A 135 11.24 1.24 13.57
CA LEU A 135 11.88 1.28 12.24
C LEU A 135 11.70 -0.04 11.47
N GLN A 136 11.73 -1.17 12.18
CA GLN A 136 11.50 -2.49 11.60
C GLN A 136 10.19 -2.57 10.83
N ASN A 137 9.14 -1.89 11.29
CA ASN A 137 7.85 -1.86 10.59
C ASN A 137 8.00 -1.25 9.19
N PHE A 138 8.65 -0.10 9.07
CA PHE A 138 8.83 0.57 7.78
C PHE A 138 9.69 -0.26 6.80
N ILE A 139 10.74 -0.92 7.31
CA ILE A 139 11.51 -1.88 6.52
C ILE A 139 10.63 -3.05 6.09
N GLY A 140 9.76 -3.51 6.97
CA GLY A 140 8.78 -4.55 6.71
C GLY A 140 7.78 -4.18 5.61
N TRP A 141 7.31 -2.94 5.57
CA TRP A 141 6.41 -2.44 4.52
C TRP A 141 7.09 -2.45 3.15
N PHE A 142 8.33 -1.96 3.08
CA PHE A 142 9.13 -2.03 1.85
C PHE A 142 9.35 -3.47 1.40
N PHE A 143 9.78 -4.34 2.32
CA PHE A 143 10.04 -5.74 2.05
C PHE A 143 8.79 -6.50 1.58
N ASN A 144 7.66 -6.35 2.30
CA ASN A 144 6.41 -7.02 1.95
C ASN A 144 5.95 -6.65 0.53
N THR A 145 5.92 -5.35 0.21
CA THR A 145 5.53 -4.88 -1.12
C THR A 145 6.46 -5.40 -2.21
N THR A 146 7.78 -5.36 -1.96
CA THR A 146 8.78 -5.88 -2.91
C THR A 146 8.57 -7.37 -3.16
N VAL A 147 8.40 -8.17 -2.12
CA VAL A 147 8.18 -9.62 -2.24
C VAL A 147 6.89 -9.92 -3.00
N ILE A 148 5.80 -9.23 -2.69
CA ILE A 148 4.53 -9.39 -3.40
C ILE A 148 4.71 -9.15 -4.89
N LEU A 149 5.32 -8.03 -5.29
CA LEU A 149 5.47 -7.65 -6.69
C LEU A 149 6.46 -8.57 -7.43
N LEU A 150 7.53 -9.03 -6.79
CA LEU A 150 8.45 -10.00 -7.38
C LEU A 150 7.79 -11.36 -7.59
N LEU A 151 7.06 -11.87 -6.60
CA LEU A 151 6.35 -13.14 -6.73
C LEU A 151 5.19 -13.05 -7.73
N TYR A 152 4.48 -11.91 -7.77
CA TYR A 152 3.50 -11.65 -8.80
C TYR A 152 4.13 -11.72 -10.21
N ASN A 153 5.29 -11.09 -10.43
CA ASN A 153 5.98 -11.12 -11.73
C ASN A 153 6.32 -12.53 -12.22
N LEU A 154 6.51 -13.51 -11.30
CA LEU A 154 6.78 -14.91 -11.69
C LEU A 154 5.56 -15.62 -12.29
N ILE A 155 4.35 -15.16 -11.98
CA ILE A 155 3.09 -15.78 -12.40
C ILE A 155 2.29 -14.91 -13.37
N ALA A 156 2.72 -13.67 -13.56
CA ALA A 156 2.07 -12.71 -14.45
C ALA A 156 2.23 -13.13 -15.93
N LYS A 157 1.20 -12.83 -16.73
CA LYS A 157 1.19 -13.06 -18.17
C LYS A 157 1.40 -11.75 -18.92
N ASN A 158 2.12 -11.82 -20.04
CA ASN A 158 2.35 -10.65 -20.90
C ASN A 158 1.17 -10.32 -21.84
N ASP A 159 0.20 -11.23 -21.95
CA ASP A 159 -1.00 -11.04 -22.77
C ASP A 159 -1.97 -10.12 -22.05
N VAL A 160 -1.81 -8.83 -22.24
CA VAL A 160 -2.64 -7.79 -21.67
C VAL A 160 -3.56 -7.22 -22.73
N PRO A 161 -4.87 -7.01 -22.46
CA PRO A 161 -5.76 -6.37 -23.40
C PRO A 161 -5.23 -4.99 -23.78
N VAL A 162 -5.09 -4.74 -25.09
CA VAL A 162 -4.73 -3.41 -25.61
C VAL A 162 -6.01 -2.63 -25.82
N GLU A 163 -6.61 -2.12 -24.75
CA GLU A 163 -7.70 -1.19 -24.85
C GLU A 163 -7.19 0.24 -24.67
N SER A 164 -7.62 1.14 -25.56
CA SER A 164 -7.32 2.57 -25.42
C SER A 164 -8.35 3.22 -24.50
N HIS A 165 -8.02 3.32 -23.23
CA HIS A 165 -8.81 4.08 -22.28
C HIS A 165 -8.34 5.53 -22.17
N PRO A 166 -9.23 6.47 -21.86
CA PRO A 166 -8.83 7.85 -21.54
C PRO A 166 -7.80 7.90 -20.42
N TYR A 167 -6.86 8.85 -20.50
CA TYR A 167 -5.78 9.02 -19.54
C TYR A 167 -6.25 9.07 -18.08
N TYR A 168 -7.31 9.82 -17.81
CA TYR A 168 -7.87 9.96 -16.46
C TYR A 168 -8.47 8.64 -15.92
N VAL A 169 -8.97 7.77 -16.79
CA VAL A 169 -9.42 6.43 -16.38
C VAL A 169 -8.21 5.56 -16.07
N LYS A 170 -7.22 5.53 -16.97
CA LYS A 170 -6.00 4.73 -16.82
C LYS A 170 -5.27 5.01 -15.50
N TYR A 171 -5.20 6.26 -15.08
CA TYR A 171 -4.46 6.66 -13.88
C TYR A 171 -5.35 7.05 -12.69
N ALA A 172 -6.65 6.69 -12.73
CA ALA A 172 -7.56 6.97 -11.61
C ALA A 172 -7.05 6.44 -10.25
N PRO A 173 -6.49 5.22 -10.12
CA PRO A 173 -5.90 4.78 -8.86
C PRO A 173 -4.66 5.59 -8.45
N ALA A 174 -3.87 6.10 -9.41
CA ALA A 174 -2.73 6.97 -9.12
C ALA A 174 -3.18 8.30 -8.51
N PHE A 175 -4.22 8.93 -9.06
CA PHE A 175 -4.77 10.17 -8.50
C PHE A 175 -5.32 9.98 -7.08
N LEU A 176 -5.94 8.84 -6.79
CA LEU A 176 -6.35 8.49 -5.44
C LEU A 176 -5.15 8.34 -4.50
N PHE A 177 -4.05 7.73 -4.97
CA PHE A 177 -2.83 7.60 -4.19
C PHE A 177 -2.18 8.96 -3.90
N ILE A 178 -2.12 9.85 -4.89
CA ILE A 178 -1.52 11.19 -4.76
C ILE A 178 -2.24 12.02 -3.68
N ILE A 179 -3.57 11.91 -3.59
CA ILE A 179 -4.35 12.71 -2.64
C ILE A 179 -4.38 12.11 -1.23
N LEU A 180 -4.14 10.81 -1.10
CA LEU A 180 -4.27 10.09 0.18
C LEU A 180 -3.35 10.62 1.29
N PRO A 181 -2.05 10.93 1.06
CA PRO A 181 -1.18 11.50 2.09
C PRO A 181 -1.64 12.89 2.56
N LEU A 182 -2.23 13.69 1.66
CA LEU A 182 -2.80 15.00 2.02
C LEU A 182 -4.03 14.86 2.92
N ILE A 183 -4.92 13.91 2.60
CA ILE A 183 -6.09 13.61 3.44
C ILE A 183 -5.64 13.14 4.83
N ALA A 184 -4.60 12.30 4.90
CA ALA A 184 -4.04 11.80 6.15
C ALA A 184 -3.28 12.88 6.96
N ALA A 185 -2.77 13.92 6.31
CA ALA A 185 -2.05 15.00 7.00
C ALA A 185 -2.96 15.76 8.00
N ARG A 186 -4.24 15.95 7.68
CA ARG A 186 -5.18 16.66 8.57
C ARG A 186 -5.30 15.96 9.94
N PRO A 187 -5.70 14.67 10.06
CA PRO A 187 -5.75 14.00 11.35
C PRO A 187 -4.38 13.93 12.05
N CYS A 188 -3.25 13.93 11.32
CA CYS A 188 -1.93 14.03 11.93
C CYS A 188 -1.77 15.34 12.72
N PHE A 189 -2.16 16.48 12.15
CA PHE A 189 -2.06 17.76 12.85
C PHE A 189 -3.06 17.87 14.02
N GLU A 190 -4.29 17.39 13.85
CA GLU A 190 -5.31 17.37 14.90
C GLU A 190 -4.87 16.55 16.14
N ARG A 191 -4.00 15.54 15.92
CA ARG A 191 -3.47 14.61 16.95
C ARG A 191 -2.05 14.97 17.43
N ASN A 192 -1.51 16.12 17.06
CA ASN A 192 -0.13 16.52 17.37
C ASN A 192 0.97 15.60 16.77
N LEU A 193 0.68 14.83 15.72
CA LEU A 193 1.61 14.01 14.96
C LEU A 193 2.28 14.87 13.86
N LYS A 194 2.90 15.99 14.25
CA LYS A 194 3.31 17.07 13.34
C LYS A 194 4.26 16.62 12.24
N SER A 195 5.27 15.79 12.56
CA SER A 195 6.21 15.31 11.54
C SER A 195 5.54 14.40 10.51
N ALA A 196 4.62 13.53 10.90
CA ALA A 196 3.83 12.72 9.98
C ALA A 196 2.96 13.60 9.06
N GLY A 197 2.31 14.63 9.60
CA GLY A 197 1.53 15.59 8.81
C GLY A 197 2.36 16.38 7.79
N ILE A 198 3.56 16.84 8.19
CA ILE A 198 4.48 17.54 7.29
C ILE A 198 4.96 16.60 6.19
N ILE A 199 5.34 15.35 6.53
CA ILE A 199 5.71 14.33 5.53
C ILE A 199 4.55 14.11 4.54
N GLY A 200 3.30 14.03 5.02
CA GLY A 200 2.13 13.85 4.16
C GLY A 200 1.95 14.96 3.13
N ILE A 201 2.06 16.24 3.55
CA ILE A 201 1.99 17.39 2.64
C ILE A 201 3.17 17.37 1.65
N SER A 202 4.40 17.18 2.15
CA SER A 202 5.60 17.18 1.31
C SER A 202 5.58 16.04 0.29
N PHE A 203 5.12 14.86 0.69
CA PHE A 203 5.01 13.72 -0.19
C PHE A 203 3.93 13.94 -1.27
N THR A 204 2.78 14.51 -0.92
CA THR A 204 1.76 14.89 -1.91
C THR A 204 2.31 15.88 -2.93
N LEU A 205 3.01 16.93 -2.50
CA LEU A 205 3.63 17.91 -3.41
C LEU A 205 4.66 17.25 -4.34
N PHE A 206 5.51 16.37 -3.79
CA PHE A 206 6.45 15.60 -4.58
C PHE A 206 5.75 14.76 -5.66
N LEU A 207 4.69 14.03 -5.29
CA LEU A 207 3.93 13.19 -6.23
C LEU A 207 3.26 14.01 -7.33
N ILE A 208 2.67 15.18 -6.99
CA ILE A 208 2.07 16.09 -7.96
C ILE A 208 3.12 16.60 -8.96
N VAL A 209 4.24 17.13 -8.47
CA VAL A 209 5.31 17.65 -9.34
C VAL A 209 5.84 16.54 -10.24
N SER A 210 6.17 15.37 -9.68
CA SER A 210 6.69 14.25 -10.45
C SER A 210 5.71 13.73 -11.51
N SER A 211 4.38 13.76 -11.25
CA SER A 211 3.37 13.33 -12.21
C SER A 211 3.09 14.34 -13.34
N ILE A 212 3.48 15.61 -13.19
CA ILE A 212 3.34 16.64 -14.23
C ILE A 212 4.58 16.65 -15.14
N THR A 213 5.73 16.26 -14.62
CA THR A 213 7.02 16.29 -15.33
C THR A 213 7.36 14.98 -16.05
N SER A 214 6.48 13.97 -15.98
CA SER A 214 6.63 12.61 -16.58
C SER A 214 6.04 12.53 -18.04
#